data_8b7adc55b58be545b76d647fe5577626
#
_entry.id   8b7adc55b58be545b76d647fe5577626
#
_cell.length_a   1.000
_cell.length_b   1.000
_cell.length_c   1.000
_cell.angle_alpha   90.00
_cell.angle_beta   90.00
_cell.angle_gamma   90.00
#
_symmetry.space_group_name_H-M   'P 1'
#
loop_
_entity.id
_entity.type
_entity.pdbx_description
1 polymer ?
#
loop_
_entity_poly.entity_id
_entity_poly.type
_entity_poly.pdbx_seq_one_letter_code
_entity_poly.pdbx_strand_id
1 'polypeptide(L)'
;DLRDVSLSVLKDNLDNSVKGSGDIYNAYVLNPRVSNEMLVPYKKELSNYFNDEIKEDLNKKPQALVDWVKDSIKINDNLNARSIVMAPTSVLRHRITDSRSRNIFFVSMARSIGIPSRIDPVTAKVQYLKDNDWIDVKFEEEMVAAVPTQQGTLMAQYAATPELSDLRYYTHFSIKKFDDVNFDLLAYDAKDPGMDVGEQYSTLFENGLALDPGYYVLTTGTRLSDGSVLARMQFFTIEPGKTTNIDLVMREPEKGLRIIGNFNSENRYMPLGADEDKSLLQTTGRGFYVLGLLDGGSEPTTHAMQDIALVKDQLDKWGRGFVFLFQNEEHRKNFEKKNFKGLP
;
A
#
# COMPACT_ATOMS: atom_id res chain seq x y z
N ASP A 1 4.05 3.29 9.16
CA ASP A 1 4.70 2.05 9.70
C ASP A 1 5.05 2.05 11.21
N LEU A 2 4.68 3.07 11.97
CA LEU A 2 4.99 3.10 13.42
C LEU A 2 4.36 1.94 14.22
N ARG A 3 3.36 1.26 13.68
CA ARG A 3 2.75 0.08 14.31
C ARG A 3 3.63 -1.17 14.22
N ASP A 4 4.38 -1.31 13.13
CA ASP A 4 5.10 -2.55 12.79
C ASP A 4 6.60 -2.44 12.98
N VAL A 5 7.10 -1.27 13.38
CA VAL A 5 8.52 -1.01 13.56
C VAL A 5 8.87 -0.99 15.03
N SER A 6 9.73 -1.91 15.48
CA SER A 6 10.21 -1.92 16.85
C SER A 6 11.15 -0.74 17.16
N LEU A 7 11.17 -0.31 18.43
CA LEU A 7 12.08 0.74 18.87
C LEU A 7 13.57 0.40 18.59
N SER A 8 13.94 -0.88 18.62
CA SER A 8 15.30 -1.32 18.30
C SER A 8 15.67 -1.07 16.85
N VAL A 9 14.75 -1.28 15.90
CA VAL A 9 14.95 -0.98 14.47
C VAL A 9 15.09 0.53 14.26
N LEU A 10 14.20 1.33 14.88
CA LEU A 10 14.27 2.79 14.74
C LEU A 10 15.58 3.35 15.29
N LYS A 11 16.02 2.91 16.47
CA LYS A 11 17.31 3.32 17.06
C LYS A 11 18.48 2.90 16.18
N ASP A 12 18.51 1.65 15.71
CA ASP A 12 19.56 1.16 14.84
C ASP A 12 19.69 2.03 13.57
N ASN A 13 18.56 2.38 12.96
CA ASN A 13 18.57 3.23 11.77
C ASN A 13 19.00 4.68 12.06
N LEU A 14 18.49 5.30 13.11
CA LEU A 14 18.86 6.69 13.46
C LEU A 14 20.33 6.81 13.86
N ASP A 15 20.84 5.86 14.64
CA ASP A 15 22.18 5.91 15.22
C ASP A 15 23.28 5.55 14.19
N ASN A 16 22.94 4.74 13.17
CA ASN A 16 23.92 4.20 12.22
C ASN A 16 23.71 4.62 10.76
N SER A 17 22.79 5.55 10.48
CA SER A 17 22.64 6.12 9.14
C SER A 17 23.67 7.21 8.88
N VAL A 18 24.14 7.29 7.65
CA VAL A 18 24.90 8.44 7.16
C VAL A 18 24.04 9.70 7.37
N LYS A 19 24.62 10.79 7.83
CA LYS A 19 23.89 12.04 8.07
C LYS A 19 23.41 12.63 6.75
N GLY A 20 22.15 13.06 6.71
CA GLY A 20 21.52 13.67 5.56
C GLY A 20 20.19 14.32 5.92
N SER A 21 19.53 14.91 4.94
CA SER A 21 18.21 15.54 5.09
C SER A 21 17.49 15.62 3.74
N GLY A 22 16.18 15.89 3.80
CA GLY A 22 15.32 16.01 2.62
C GLY A 22 14.57 14.71 2.29
N ASP A 23 13.61 14.79 1.38
CA ASP A 23 12.66 13.71 1.09
C ASP A 23 13.34 12.45 0.55
N ILE A 24 14.28 12.63 -0.37
CA ILE A 24 15.07 11.51 -0.93
C ILE A 24 15.85 10.79 0.17
N TYR A 25 16.49 11.53 1.06
CA TYR A 25 17.22 10.95 2.18
C TYR A 25 16.26 10.20 3.13
N ASN A 26 15.17 10.83 3.52
CA ASN A 26 14.21 10.25 4.45
C ASN A 26 13.59 8.97 3.90
N ALA A 27 13.17 8.97 2.62
CA ALA A 27 12.48 7.85 2.00
C ALA A 27 13.42 6.70 1.59
N TYR A 28 14.64 7.02 1.11
CA TYR A 28 15.47 6.05 0.39
C TYR A 28 16.85 5.82 1.00
N VAL A 29 17.17 6.45 2.13
CA VAL A 29 18.39 6.19 2.91
C VAL A 29 18.03 5.88 4.37
N LEU A 30 17.24 6.74 5.02
CA LEU A 30 16.90 6.61 6.43
C LEU A 30 15.82 5.55 6.69
N ASN A 31 14.81 5.44 5.83
CA ASN A 31 13.72 4.49 6.01
C ASN A 31 14.24 3.05 6.09
N PRO A 32 13.97 2.30 7.20
CA PRO A 32 14.40 0.91 7.34
C PRO A 32 13.67 -0.06 6.41
N ARG A 33 12.43 0.24 6.02
CA ARG A 33 11.61 -0.64 5.20
C ARG A 33 11.98 -0.52 3.72
N VAL A 34 12.16 -1.66 3.08
CA VAL A 34 12.46 -1.76 1.64
C VAL A 34 11.23 -2.19 0.86
N SER A 35 10.51 -3.21 1.36
CA SER A 35 9.30 -3.78 0.78
C SER A 35 8.34 -4.17 1.91
N ASN A 36 7.84 -5.38 1.93
CA ASN A 36 6.94 -5.92 2.96
C ASN A 36 7.61 -6.97 3.85
N GLU A 37 8.92 -6.86 4.06
CA GLU A 37 9.70 -7.75 4.93
C GLU A 37 9.44 -7.49 6.42
N MET A 38 9.69 -8.52 7.25
CA MET A 38 9.77 -8.35 8.69
C MET A 38 11.01 -7.53 9.04
N LEU A 39 10.82 -6.38 9.69
CA LEU A 39 11.91 -5.49 10.03
C LEU A 39 12.69 -6.00 11.25
N VAL A 40 14.00 -6.07 11.08
CA VAL A 40 14.99 -6.35 12.13
C VAL A 40 16.08 -5.29 12.10
N PRO A 41 16.80 -5.02 13.20
CA PRO A 41 17.98 -4.16 13.17
C PRO A 41 19.04 -4.72 12.21
N TYR A 42 19.47 -3.92 11.26
CA TYR A 42 20.48 -4.33 10.27
C TYR A 42 21.51 -3.25 9.94
N LYS A 43 21.14 -2.00 10.20
CA LYS A 43 21.89 -0.83 9.73
C LYS A 43 23.32 -0.82 10.24
N LYS A 44 23.51 -1.05 11.54
CA LYS A 44 24.83 -1.09 12.18
C LYS A 44 25.73 -2.15 11.58
N GLU A 45 25.22 -3.38 11.39
CA GLU A 45 26.01 -4.47 10.86
C GLU A 45 26.42 -4.22 9.41
N LEU A 46 25.47 -3.77 8.57
CA LEU A 46 25.72 -3.53 7.17
C LEU A 46 26.61 -2.30 6.95
N SER A 47 26.39 -1.21 7.70
CA SER A 47 27.22 0.01 7.57
C SER A 47 28.67 -0.22 7.97
N ASN A 48 28.94 -1.13 8.91
CA ASN A 48 30.29 -1.44 9.36
C ASN A 48 30.99 -2.52 8.51
N TYR A 49 30.32 -3.08 7.53
CA TYR A 49 30.90 -4.16 6.72
C TYR A 49 32.04 -3.68 5.82
N PHE A 50 31.88 -2.52 5.19
CA PHE A 50 32.93 -1.88 4.40
C PHE A 50 33.65 -0.81 5.23
N ASN A 51 34.95 -0.64 5.01
CA ASN A 51 35.70 0.50 5.55
C ASN A 51 35.29 1.79 4.82
N ASP A 52 35.70 2.95 5.36
CA ASP A 52 35.24 4.25 4.86
C ASP A 52 35.76 4.57 3.44
N GLU A 53 36.95 4.11 3.08
CA GLU A 53 37.51 4.25 1.72
C GLU A 53 36.65 3.51 0.69
N ILE A 54 36.31 2.27 0.96
CA ILE A 54 35.43 1.46 0.09
C ILE A 54 34.04 2.08 -0.01
N LYS A 55 33.46 2.56 1.10
CA LYS A 55 32.16 3.24 1.08
C LYS A 55 32.19 4.46 0.18
N GLU A 56 33.25 5.26 0.26
CA GLU A 56 33.40 6.45 -0.59
C GLU A 56 33.47 6.08 -2.08
N ASP A 57 34.21 5.02 -2.43
CA ASP A 57 34.30 4.53 -3.80
C ASP A 57 32.97 3.95 -4.31
N LEU A 58 32.25 3.21 -3.47
CA LEU A 58 30.93 2.68 -3.78
C LEU A 58 29.89 3.80 -3.99
N ASN A 59 29.96 4.88 -3.20
CA ASN A 59 29.10 6.05 -3.41
C ASN A 59 29.38 6.77 -4.72
N LYS A 60 30.65 6.85 -5.14
CA LYS A 60 31.04 7.41 -6.44
C LYS A 60 30.60 6.50 -7.61
N LYS A 61 30.64 5.20 -7.39
CA LYS A 61 30.36 4.16 -8.41
C LYS A 61 29.41 3.09 -7.88
N PRO A 62 28.10 3.38 -7.72
CA PRO A 62 27.14 2.44 -7.13
C PRO A 62 27.07 1.09 -7.88
N GLN A 63 27.39 1.06 -9.17
CA GLN A 63 27.45 -0.20 -9.93
C GLN A 63 28.43 -1.21 -9.32
N ALA A 64 29.52 -0.76 -8.72
CA ALA A 64 30.46 -1.66 -8.05
C ALA A 64 29.84 -2.41 -6.85
N LEU A 65 28.82 -1.83 -6.17
CA LEU A 65 28.04 -2.54 -5.16
C LEU A 65 27.15 -3.62 -5.78
N VAL A 66 26.55 -3.34 -6.94
CA VAL A 66 25.77 -4.34 -7.69
C VAL A 66 26.65 -5.54 -8.05
N ASP A 67 27.82 -5.27 -8.60
CA ASP A 67 28.78 -6.30 -8.99
C ASP A 67 29.24 -7.12 -7.76
N TRP A 68 29.53 -6.44 -6.66
CA TRP A 68 29.89 -7.11 -5.42
C TRP A 68 28.77 -8.02 -4.88
N VAL A 69 27.51 -7.57 -4.92
CA VAL A 69 26.37 -8.41 -4.50
C VAL A 69 26.21 -9.60 -5.43
N LYS A 70 26.31 -9.40 -6.76
CA LYS A 70 26.25 -10.45 -7.77
C LYS A 70 27.30 -11.55 -7.50
N ASP A 71 28.53 -11.15 -7.23
CA ASP A 71 29.65 -12.08 -7.04
C ASP A 71 29.64 -12.74 -5.66
N SER A 72 29.15 -12.03 -4.63
CA SER A 72 29.25 -12.48 -3.23
C SER A 72 28.02 -13.26 -2.74
N ILE A 73 26.85 -13.12 -3.39
CA ILE A 73 25.60 -13.73 -2.94
C ILE A 73 25.12 -14.76 -3.98
N LYS A 74 25.08 -16.01 -3.57
CA LYS A 74 24.55 -17.11 -4.42
C LYS A 74 23.03 -17.13 -4.35
N ILE A 75 22.39 -17.32 -5.51
CA ILE A 75 20.95 -17.43 -5.61
C ILE A 75 20.50 -18.88 -5.66
N ASN A 76 19.50 -19.22 -4.86
CA ASN A 76 18.81 -20.50 -4.92
C ASN A 76 17.33 -20.31 -4.50
N ASP A 77 16.49 -20.01 -5.47
CA ASP A 77 15.06 -19.79 -5.25
C ASP A 77 14.34 -21.06 -4.78
N ASN A 78 14.86 -22.24 -5.09
CA ASN A 78 14.29 -23.51 -4.65
C ASN A 78 14.39 -23.75 -3.14
N LEU A 79 15.30 -23.08 -2.44
CA LEU A 79 15.43 -23.19 -0.98
C LEU A 79 14.34 -22.43 -0.21
N ASN A 80 13.60 -21.55 -0.88
CA ASN A 80 12.60 -20.70 -0.24
C ASN A 80 11.17 -21.00 -0.74
N ALA A 81 10.74 -22.25 -0.62
CA ALA A 81 9.41 -22.70 -1.08
C ALA A 81 8.21 -21.96 -0.46
N ARG A 82 8.42 -21.21 0.65
CA ARG A 82 7.39 -20.41 1.32
C ARG A 82 7.53 -18.92 1.06
N SER A 83 8.47 -18.49 0.21
CA SER A 83 8.74 -17.08 -0.10
C SER A 83 8.94 -16.16 1.13
N ILE A 84 9.52 -16.72 2.21
CA ILE A 84 9.83 -15.96 3.43
C ILE A 84 11.08 -15.14 3.19
N VAL A 85 11.00 -13.83 3.36
CA VAL A 85 12.14 -12.94 3.16
C VAL A 85 13.20 -13.17 4.24
N MET A 86 14.44 -13.44 3.79
CA MET A 86 15.60 -13.55 4.68
C MET A 86 16.05 -12.16 5.13
N ALA A 87 16.32 -11.98 6.42
CA ALA A 87 16.82 -10.73 6.97
C ALA A 87 18.14 -10.30 6.30
N PRO A 88 18.37 -9.01 6.02
CA PRO A 88 19.58 -8.53 5.34
C PRO A 88 20.90 -8.97 6.02
N THR A 89 20.95 -9.00 7.35
CA THR A 89 22.10 -9.51 8.10
C THR A 89 22.32 -11.00 7.92
N SER A 90 21.25 -11.77 7.75
CA SER A 90 21.34 -13.21 7.46
C SER A 90 21.87 -13.48 6.04
N VAL A 91 21.43 -12.71 5.06
CA VAL A 91 21.96 -12.77 3.69
C VAL A 91 23.46 -12.47 3.69
N LEU A 92 23.88 -11.40 4.40
CA LEU A 92 25.30 -11.04 4.52
C LEU A 92 26.15 -12.17 5.10
N ARG A 93 25.65 -12.86 6.13
CA ARG A 93 26.39 -13.94 6.84
C ARG A 93 26.44 -15.24 6.04
N HIS A 94 25.32 -15.65 5.44
CA HIS A 94 25.18 -16.95 4.80
C HIS A 94 25.60 -16.95 3.33
N ARG A 95 25.58 -15.80 2.66
CA ARG A 95 26.00 -15.65 1.24
C ARG A 95 25.20 -16.50 0.25
N ILE A 96 24.04 -17.00 0.66
CA ILE A 96 23.08 -17.72 -0.16
C ILE A 96 21.66 -17.30 0.23
N THR A 97 20.82 -17.04 -0.77
CA THR A 97 19.44 -16.60 -0.56
C THR A 97 18.60 -16.79 -1.81
N ASP A 98 17.31 -16.45 -1.77
CA ASP A 98 16.44 -16.30 -2.94
C ASP A 98 16.58 -14.92 -3.60
N SER A 99 16.10 -14.79 -4.82
CA SER A 99 16.18 -13.56 -5.62
C SER A 99 15.52 -12.36 -4.94
N ARG A 100 14.37 -12.55 -4.30
CA ARG A 100 13.65 -11.47 -3.59
C ARG A 100 14.43 -10.98 -2.38
N SER A 101 14.96 -11.89 -1.56
CA SER A 101 15.77 -11.55 -0.39
C SER A 101 17.09 -10.87 -0.79
N ARG A 102 17.70 -11.25 -1.95
CA ARG A 102 18.86 -10.54 -2.52
C ARG A 102 18.51 -9.09 -2.86
N ASN A 103 17.36 -8.86 -3.48
CA ASN A 103 16.93 -7.53 -3.87
C ASN A 103 16.76 -6.62 -2.65
N ILE A 104 16.10 -7.11 -1.59
CA ILE A 104 15.95 -6.40 -0.32
C ILE A 104 17.32 -6.18 0.35
N PHE A 105 18.20 -7.18 0.34
CA PHE A 105 19.56 -7.07 0.86
C PHE A 105 20.36 -5.98 0.15
N PHE A 106 20.34 -5.93 -1.17
CA PHE A 106 21.02 -4.88 -1.94
C PHE A 106 20.58 -3.49 -1.51
N VAL A 107 19.25 -3.25 -1.46
CA VAL A 107 18.71 -1.95 -1.06
C VAL A 107 19.10 -1.61 0.38
N SER A 108 19.03 -2.58 1.29
CA SER A 108 19.43 -2.40 2.68
C SER A 108 20.92 -2.06 2.82
N MET A 109 21.78 -2.74 2.07
CA MET A 109 23.22 -2.48 2.05
C MET A 109 23.52 -1.09 1.46
N ALA A 110 22.95 -0.76 0.31
CA ALA A 110 23.11 0.53 -0.34
C ALA A 110 22.69 1.70 0.58
N ARG A 111 21.50 1.61 1.19
CA ARG A 111 21.03 2.60 2.18
C ARG A 111 21.95 2.68 3.40
N SER A 112 22.57 1.58 3.82
CA SER A 112 23.46 1.55 4.99
C SER A 112 24.78 2.28 4.76
N ILE A 113 25.21 2.41 3.52
CA ILE A 113 26.41 3.16 3.15
C ILE A 113 26.10 4.52 2.54
N GLY A 114 24.82 4.95 2.53
CA GLY A 114 24.41 6.30 2.11
C GLY A 114 23.97 6.43 0.65
N ILE A 115 23.84 5.33 -0.10
CA ILE A 115 23.34 5.33 -1.48
C ILE A 115 21.82 5.25 -1.45
N PRO A 116 21.07 6.29 -1.92
CA PRO A 116 19.62 6.21 -2.03
C PRO A 116 19.21 5.08 -2.98
N SER A 117 18.35 4.19 -2.50
CA SER A 117 17.95 3.01 -3.26
C SER A 117 16.57 2.51 -2.86
N ARG A 118 15.92 1.81 -3.79
CA ARG A 118 14.55 1.32 -3.61
C ARG A 118 14.29 0.04 -4.42
N ILE A 119 13.24 -0.65 -4.05
CA ILE A 119 12.48 -1.48 -4.99
C ILE A 119 11.35 -0.58 -5.46
N ASP A 120 11.27 -0.33 -6.75
CA ASP A 120 10.21 0.51 -7.32
C ASP A 120 8.85 -0.18 -7.09
N PRO A 121 7.89 0.46 -6.44
CA PRO A 121 6.62 -0.17 -6.09
C PRO A 121 5.75 -0.51 -7.30
N VAL A 122 5.97 0.16 -8.43
CA VAL A 122 5.19 -0.05 -9.65
C VAL A 122 5.77 -1.15 -10.52
N THR A 123 7.10 -1.10 -10.75
CA THR A 123 7.78 -2.01 -11.67
C THR A 123 8.46 -3.20 -10.98
N ALA A 124 8.51 -3.19 -9.64
CA ALA A 124 9.27 -4.12 -8.80
C ALA A 124 10.78 -4.17 -9.10
N LYS A 125 11.29 -3.25 -9.90
CA LYS A 125 12.72 -3.14 -10.22
C LYS A 125 13.50 -2.61 -9.03
N VAL A 126 14.65 -3.19 -8.80
CA VAL A 126 15.63 -2.66 -7.84
C VAL A 126 16.34 -1.48 -8.48
N GLN A 127 16.44 -0.37 -7.77
CA GLN A 127 17.03 0.87 -8.29
C GLN A 127 17.91 1.54 -7.25
N TYR A 128 18.96 2.24 -7.72
CA TYR A 128 19.69 3.23 -6.94
C TYR A 128 19.66 4.60 -7.64
N LEU A 129 19.77 5.68 -6.86
CA LEU A 129 19.78 7.03 -7.38
C LEU A 129 21.22 7.46 -7.71
N LYS A 130 21.43 7.97 -8.91
CA LYS A 130 22.68 8.57 -9.35
C LYS A 130 22.39 9.78 -10.24
N ASP A 131 23.04 10.90 -9.98
CA ASP A 131 22.91 12.13 -10.78
C ASP A 131 21.44 12.58 -10.98
N ASN A 132 20.58 12.39 -9.98
CA ASN A 132 19.12 12.58 -9.96
C ASN A 132 18.29 11.58 -10.79
N ASP A 133 18.90 10.57 -11.37
CA ASP A 133 18.21 9.53 -12.12
C ASP A 133 18.16 8.21 -11.35
N TRP A 134 17.00 7.52 -11.40
CA TRP A 134 16.87 6.15 -10.89
C TRP A 134 17.42 5.16 -11.89
N ILE A 135 18.49 4.46 -11.52
CA ILE A 135 19.18 3.48 -12.35
C ILE A 135 18.74 2.07 -11.96
N ASP A 136 18.24 1.31 -12.92
CA ASP A 136 17.85 -0.09 -12.73
C ASP A 136 19.06 -0.97 -12.43
N VAL A 137 18.95 -1.78 -11.37
CA VAL A 137 19.96 -2.77 -10.98
C VAL A 137 19.74 -4.06 -11.74
N LYS A 138 20.78 -4.53 -12.43
CA LYS A 138 20.78 -5.80 -13.16
C LYS A 138 21.81 -6.74 -12.55
N PHE A 139 21.34 -7.79 -11.88
CA PHE A 139 22.22 -8.79 -11.30
C PHE A 139 22.59 -9.92 -12.28
N GLU A 140 21.80 -10.11 -13.33
CA GLU A 140 22.02 -11.14 -14.34
C GLU A 140 22.44 -10.47 -15.64
N GLU A 141 23.33 -11.12 -16.39
CA GLU A 141 23.58 -10.71 -17.76
C GLU A 141 22.37 -11.15 -18.59
N GLU A 142 21.53 -10.21 -18.96
CA GLU A 142 20.56 -10.47 -20.03
C GLU A 142 21.39 -10.85 -21.28
N MET A 143 21.18 -12.06 -21.79
CA MET A 143 21.85 -12.58 -23.00
C MET A 143 21.53 -11.77 -24.27
N VAL A 144 20.83 -10.65 -24.12
CA VAL A 144 20.62 -9.64 -25.17
C VAL A 144 20.73 -8.29 -24.50
N ALA A 145 21.57 -7.39 -25.02
CA ALA A 145 21.62 -5.99 -24.59
C ALA A 145 20.21 -5.41 -24.67
N ALA A 146 19.54 -5.28 -23.53
CA ALA A 146 18.24 -4.64 -23.48
C ALA A 146 18.46 -3.17 -23.84
N VAL A 147 18.05 -2.80 -25.04
CA VAL A 147 17.74 -1.40 -25.36
C VAL A 147 16.82 -0.92 -24.26
N PRO A 148 17.01 0.27 -23.66
CA PRO A 148 16.07 0.81 -22.67
C PRO A 148 14.67 0.69 -23.25
N THR A 149 13.85 -0.17 -22.66
CA THR A 149 12.54 -0.48 -23.23
C THR A 149 11.69 0.74 -22.96
N GLN A 150 11.38 1.50 -24.00
CA GLN A 150 10.54 2.67 -23.91
C GLN A 150 9.22 2.26 -23.27
N GLN A 151 8.82 2.92 -22.18
CA GLN A 151 7.53 2.67 -21.54
C GLN A 151 6.39 3.04 -22.47
N GLY A 152 5.27 2.33 -22.36
CA GLY A 152 4.01 2.75 -22.95
C GLY A 152 3.16 3.49 -21.93
N THR A 153 2.08 4.11 -22.38
CA THR A 153 1.15 4.86 -21.53
C THR A 153 -0.18 4.14 -21.45
N LEU A 154 -0.66 3.87 -20.24
CA LEU A 154 -2.01 3.41 -20.00
C LEU A 154 -2.92 4.62 -19.70
N MET A 155 -3.97 4.80 -20.49
CA MET A 155 -5.07 5.73 -20.23
C MET A 155 -6.31 4.94 -19.84
N ALA A 156 -6.94 5.29 -18.73
CA ALA A 156 -8.20 4.68 -18.32
C ALA A 156 -9.30 5.73 -18.31
N GLN A 157 -10.51 5.32 -18.69
CA GLN A 157 -11.71 6.15 -18.64
C GLN A 157 -12.71 5.56 -17.65
N TYR A 158 -13.25 6.41 -16.79
CA TYR A 158 -14.29 6.04 -15.83
C TYR A 158 -15.48 6.98 -15.95
N ALA A 159 -16.67 6.41 -16.10
CA ALA A 159 -17.93 7.16 -16.07
C ALA A 159 -18.39 7.25 -14.61
N ALA A 160 -18.14 8.39 -13.98
CA ALA A 160 -18.51 8.65 -12.60
C ALA A 160 -20.04 8.56 -12.39
N THR A 161 -20.45 7.98 -11.25
CA THR A 161 -21.85 7.97 -10.81
C THR A 161 -22.03 8.87 -9.60
N PRO A 162 -23.27 9.31 -9.24
CA PRO A 162 -23.50 10.10 -8.06
C PRO A 162 -23.04 9.42 -6.75
N GLU A 163 -23.13 8.09 -6.70
CA GLU A 163 -22.76 7.26 -5.56
C GLU A 163 -21.26 6.99 -5.49
N LEU A 164 -20.58 7.05 -6.64
CA LEU A 164 -19.16 6.76 -6.76
C LEU A 164 -18.52 7.75 -7.75
N SER A 165 -18.20 8.94 -7.25
CA SER A 165 -17.66 10.04 -8.05
C SER A 165 -16.21 9.84 -8.47
N ASP A 166 -15.43 9.12 -7.65
CA ASP A 166 -14.04 8.78 -7.94
C ASP A 166 -13.69 7.38 -7.40
N LEU A 167 -12.82 6.67 -8.08
CA LEU A 167 -12.39 5.32 -7.69
C LEU A 167 -11.10 5.39 -6.86
N ARG A 168 -10.89 4.37 -6.01
CA ARG A 168 -9.64 4.18 -5.28
C ARG A 168 -8.95 2.90 -5.69
N TYR A 169 -7.66 2.99 -5.88
CA TYR A 169 -6.81 1.82 -6.07
C TYR A 169 -6.91 0.90 -4.85
N TYR A 170 -6.73 -0.38 -4.99
CA TYR A 170 -6.98 -1.48 -4.05
C TYR A 170 -8.44 -1.64 -3.62
N THR A 171 -9.19 -0.56 -3.41
CA THR A 171 -10.60 -0.62 -2.96
C THR A 171 -11.55 -0.96 -4.09
N HIS A 172 -11.42 -0.25 -5.22
CA HIS A 172 -12.34 -0.35 -6.35
C HIS A 172 -11.70 -1.00 -7.56
N PHE A 173 -10.39 -0.83 -7.73
CA PHE A 173 -9.63 -1.44 -8.83
C PHE A 173 -8.19 -1.73 -8.46
N SER A 174 -7.59 -2.62 -9.24
CA SER A 174 -6.16 -2.93 -9.16
C SER A 174 -5.62 -3.33 -10.53
N ILE A 175 -4.33 -3.09 -10.74
CA ILE A 175 -3.61 -3.47 -11.95
C ILE A 175 -2.51 -4.44 -11.57
N LYS A 176 -2.40 -5.54 -12.32
CA LYS A 176 -1.33 -6.52 -12.14
C LYS A 176 -0.60 -6.72 -13.46
N LYS A 177 0.72 -6.91 -13.39
CA LYS A 177 1.58 -7.26 -14.52
C LYS A 177 1.87 -8.76 -14.52
N PHE A 178 1.84 -9.39 -15.69
CA PHE A 178 2.26 -10.78 -15.86
C PHE A 178 3.80 -10.86 -15.96
N ASP A 179 4.41 -11.73 -15.16
CA ASP A 179 5.86 -11.95 -15.10
C ASP A 179 6.29 -13.29 -15.73
N ASP A 180 5.49 -13.82 -16.66
CA ASP A 180 5.60 -15.14 -17.29
C ASP A 180 5.15 -16.32 -16.41
N VAL A 181 4.88 -16.12 -15.14
CA VAL A 181 4.40 -17.15 -14.21
C VAL A 181 3.18 -16.68 -13.43
N ASN A 182 3.24 -15.47 -12.87
CA ASN A 182 2.22 -14.90 -12.00
C ASN A 182 1.78 -13.51 -12.47
N PHE A 183 0.72 -13.00 -11.86
CA PHE A 183 0.30 -11.62 -11.98
C PHE A 183 0.71 -10.84 -10.72
N ASP A 184 1.76 -10.03 -10.83
CA ASP A 184 2.25 -9.18 -9.75
C ASP A 184 1.45 -7.88 -9.66
N LEU A 185 0.97 -7.58 -8.44
CA LEU A 185 0.21 -6.37 -8.16
C LEU A 185 1.12 -5.15 -8.22
N LEU A 186 0.74 -4.16 -9.03
CA LEU A 186 1.40 -2.85 -9.00
C LEU A 186 0.94 -2.08 -7.75
N ALA A 187 1.84 -1.36 -7.10
CA ALA A 187 1.53 -0.61 -5.89
C ALA A 187 1.38 0.90 -6.21
N TYR A 188 0.19 1.42 -5.94
CA TYR A 188 -0.14 2.84 -6.06
C TYR A 188 -0.78 3.32 -4.75
N ASP A 189 0.08 3.56 -3.76
CA ASP A 189 -0.34 4.05 -2.44
C ASP A 189 -0.60 5.56 -2.48
N ALA A 190 -1.63 6.01 -1.76
CA ALA A 190 -1.89 7.43 -1.62
C ALA A 190 -0.71 8.15 -0.95
N LYS A 191 -0.40 9.35 -1.42
CA LYS A 191 0.72 10.17 -0.89
C LYS A 191 0.47 10.71 0.50
N ASP A 192 -0.74 10.61 1.03
CA ASP A 192 -1.10 11.15 2.33
C ASP A 192 -0.63 10.21 3.47
N PRO A 193 0.29 10.64 4.34
CA PRO A 193 0.82 9.80 5.41
C PRO A 193 -0.25 9.61 6.51
N GLY A 194 -0.94 8.52 6.48
CA GLY A 194 -1.90 8.14 7.54
C GLY A 194 -3.01 7.20 7.11
N MET A 195 -3.09 6.87 5.86
CA MET A 195 -4.04 5.89 5.33
C MET A 195 -3.32 4.84 4.49
N ASP A 196 -3.45 3.57 4.86
CA ASP A 196 -3.14 2.43 3.99
C ASP A 196 -4.24 2.31 2.90
N VAL A 197 -4.41 3.37 2.13
CA VAL A 197 -5.37 3.43 1.02
C VAL A 197 -4.65 3.74 -0.27
N GLY A 198 -5.08 3.12 -1.35
CA GLY A 198 -4.54 3.38 -2.66
C GLY A 198 -4.89 4.78 -3.18
N GLU A 199 -4.15 5.22 -4.19
CA GLU A 199 -4.32 6.52 -4.85
C GLU A 199 -5.71 6.63 -5.51
N GLN A 200 -6.23 7.85 -5.65
CA GLN A 200 -7.47 8.12 -6.37
C GLN A 200 -7.28 7.97 -7.88
N TYR A 201 -8.31 7.47 -8.56
CA TYR A 201 -8.30 7.32 -10.02
C TYR A 201 -8.02 8.65 -10.72
N SER A 202 -8.68 9.74 -10.30
CA SER A 202 -8.52 11.07 -10.87
C SER A 202 -7.07 11.56 -10.82
N THR A 203 -6.36 11.30 -9.71
CA THR A 203 -4.94 11.63 -9.56
C THR A 203 -4.06 10.67 -10.34
N LEU A 204 -4.34 9.36 -10.24
CA LEU A 204 -3.51 8.32 -10.83
C LEU A 204 -3.46 8.39 -12.36
N PHE A 205 -4.59 8.71 -12.99
CA PHE A 205 -4.72 8.77 -14.44
C PHE A 205 -4.75 10.19 -15.01
N GLU A 206 -4.44 11.22 -14.22
CA GLU A 206 -4.43 12.62 -14.67
C GLU A 206 -3.60 12.82 -15.96
N ASN A 207 -2.43 12.20 -16.02
CA ASN A 207 -1.52 12.25 -17.17
C ASN A 207 -1.29 10.88 -17.82
N GLY A 208 -2.08 9.88 -17.44
CA GLY A 208 -1.86 8.48 -17.77
C GLY A 208 -0.74 7.83 -16.96
N LEU A 209 -0.73 6.49 -16.95
CA LEU A 209 0.29 5.70 -16.28
C LEU A 209 1.38 5.25 -17.25
N ALA A 210 2.62 5.63 -16.98
CA ALA A 210 3.77 5.06 -17.66
C ALA A 210 4.04 3.64 -17.13
N LEU A 211 3.94 2.64 -17.99
CA LEU A 211 4.12 1.23 -17.65
C LEU A 211 5.16 0.59 -18.57
N ASP A 212 5.91 -0.36 -18.02
CA ASP A 212 6.80 -1.18 -18.85
C ASP A 212 5.98 -2.02 -19.84
N PRO A 213 6.49 -2.28 -21.05
CA PRO A 213 5.82 -3.18 -21.99
C PRO A 213 5.56 -4.54 -21.37
N GLY A 214 4.42 -5.14 -21.73
CA GLY A 214 4.02 -6.44 -21.19
C GLY A 214 2.53 -6.67 -21.17
N TYR A 215 2.14 -7.80 -20.59
CA TYR A 215 0.75 -8.23 -20.45
C TYR A 215 0.23 -7.93 -19.06
N TYR A 216 -0.96 -7.38 -18.98
CA TYR A 216 -1.55 -6.85 -17.75
C TYR A 216 -3.00 -7.31 -17.57
N VAL A 217 -3.47 -7.27 -16.34
CA VAL A 217 -4.88 -7.38 -15.99
C VAL A 217 -5.31 -6.24 -15.09
N LEU A 218 -6.38 -5.56 -15.49
CA LEU A 218 -7.17 -4.66 -14.65
C LEU A 218 -8.28 -5.47 -14.00
N THR A 219 -8.39 -5.38 -12.69
CA THR A 219 -9.52 -5.94 -11.95
C THR A 219 -10.29 -4.80 -11.31
N THR A 220 -11.62 -4.74 -11.53
CA THR A 220 -12.53 -3.86 -10.80
C THR A 220 -13.42 -4.66 -9.88
N GLY A 221 -13.85 -4.09 -8.75
CA GLY A 221 -14.68 -4.78 -7.77
C GLY A 221 -15.66 -3.86 -7.07
N THR A 222 -16.95 -4.23 -7.11
CA THR A 222 -18.01 -3.60 -6.31
C THR A 222 -18.39 -4.52 -5.17
N ARG A 223 -18.19 -4.09 -3.93
CA ARG A 223 -18.58 -4.85 -2.75
C ARG A 223 -20.07 -4.66 -2.50
N LEU A 224 -20.77 -5.77 -2.33
CA LEU A 224 -22.19 -5.79 -2.00
C LEU A 224 -22.42 -5.82 -0.49
N SER A 225 -23.64 -5.48 -0.07
CA SER A 225 -24.05 -5.47 1.34
C SER A 225 -23.93 -6.82 2.05
N ASP A 226 -23.98 -7.93 1.32
CA ASP A 226 -23.79 -9.27 1.86
C ASP A 226 -22.32 -9.72 1.94
N GLY A 227 -21.39 -8.81 1.62
CA GLY A 227 -19.96 -9.08 1.64
C GLY A 227 -19.40 -9.70 0.36
N SER A 228 -20.25 -10.11 -0.59
CA SER A 228 -19.78 -10.58 -1.90
C SER A 228 -19.23 -9.43 -2.74
N VAL A 229 -18.45 -9.75 -3.77
CA VAL A 229 -17.84 -8.76 -4.66
C VAL A 229 -18.20 -9.06 -6.11
N LEU A 230 -18.78 -8.10 -6.80
CA LEU A 230 -18.98 -8.14 -8.25
C LEU A 230 -17.68 -7.76 -8.95
N ALA A 231 -16.86 -8.73 -9.29
CA ALA A 231 -15.60 -8.49 -9.96
C ALA A 231 -15.73 -8.49 -11.48
N ARG A 232 -14.90 -7.68 -12.16
CA ARG A 232 -14.64 -7.72 -13.60
C ARG A 232 -13.14 -7.72 -13.82
N MET A 233 -12.66 -8.54 -14.74
CA MET A 233 -11.29 -8.58 -15.20
C MET A 233 -11.22 -8.17 -16.66
N GLN A 234 -10.24 -7.35 -17.00
CA GLN A 234 -9.93 -6.93 -18.36
C GLN A 234 -8.43 -7.08 -18.60
N PHE A 235 -8.06 -7.89 -19.57
CA PHE A 235 -6.68 -8.10 -19.96
C PHE A 235 -6.30 -7.13 -21.08
N PHE A 236 -5.06 -6.65 -21.07
CA PHE A 236 -4.54 -5.72 -22.06
C PHE A 236 -3.02 -5.83 -22.16
N THR A 237 -2.47 -5.29 -23.25
CA THR A 237 -1.03 -5.25 -23.50
C THR A 237 -0.55 -3.80 -23.55
N ILE A 238 0.57 -3.53 -22.91
CA ILE A 238 1.32 -2.28 -23.06
C ILE A 238 2.43 -2.51 -24.07
N GLU A 239 2.44 -1.70 -25.13
CA GLU A 239 3.49 -1.71 -26.15
C GLU A 239 4.43 -0.52 -25.98
N PRO A 240 5.72 -0.67 -26.34
CA PRO A 240 6.71 0.42 -26.22
C PRO A 240 6.26 1.69 -26.97
N GLY A 241 6.27 2.83 -26.29
CA GLY A 241 5.97 4.14 -26.84
C GLY A 241 4.54 4.36 -27.32
N LYS A 242 3.63 3.40 -27.08
CA LYS A 242 2.21 3.51 -27.47
C LYS A 242 1.31 3.82 -26.30
N THR A 243 0.16 4.41 -26.60
CA THR A 243 -0.92 4.62 -25.64
C THR A 243 -1.95 3.49 -25.76
N THR A 244 -2.23 2.82 -24.63
CA THR A 244 -3.30 1.84 -24.50
C THR A 244 -4.46 2.49 -23.76
N ASN A 245 -5.67 2.46 -24.32
CA ASN A 245 -6.89 2.99 -23.71
C ASN A 245 -7.74 1.84 -23.19
N ILE A 246 -8.25 1.96 -21.97
CA ILE A 246 -9.14 0.98 -21.33
C ILE A 246 -10.30 1.69 -20.64
N ASP A 247 -11.42 0.97 -20.47
CA ASP A 247 -12.56 1.45 -19.69
C ASP A 247 -12.55 0.83 -18.30
N LEU A 248 -12.53 1.66 -17.26
CA LEU A 248 -12.79 1.26 -15.88
C LEU A 248 -14.30 1.11 -15.68
N VAL A 249 -14.78 -0.11 -15.82
CA VAL A 249 -16.22 -0.41 -15.69
C VAL A 249 -16.46 -1.08 -14.33
N MET A 250 -17.23 -0.39 -13.46
CA MET A 250 -17.76 -0.98 -12.25
C MET A 250 -19.04 -1.75 -12.54
N ARG A 251 -19.16 -2.99 -12.02
CA ARG A 251 -20.42 -3.73 -12.14
C ARG A 251 -21.39 -3.17 -11.11
N GLU A 252 -22.58 -2.79 -11.58
CA GLU A 252 -23.65 -2.34 -10.71
C GLU A 252 -24.36 -3.53 -10.05
N PRO A 253 -24.71 -3.44 -8.75
CA PRO A 253 -25.59 -4.41 -8.13
C PRO A 253 -27.00 -4.34 -8.75
N GLU A 254 -27.72 -5.43 -8.69
CA GLU A 254 -29.16 -5.39 -8.96
C GLU A 254 -29.83 -4.36 -8.04
N LYS A 255 -30.62 -3.46 -8.63
CA LYS A 255 -31.29 -2.39 -7.88
C LYS A 255 -32.27 -3.00 -6.89
N GLY A 256 -32.02 -2.81 -5.61
CA GLY A 256 -32.93 -3.23 -4.52
C GLY A 256 -32.18 -3.34 -3.18
N LEU A 257 -32.87 -2.96 -2.11
CA LEU A 257 -32.38 -3.22 -0.75
C LEU A 257 -32.50 -4.72 -0.47
N ARG A 258 -31.38 -5.37 -0.16
CA ARG A 258 -31.35 -6.76 0.25
C ARG A 258 -31.33 -6.87 1.77
N ILE A 259 -32.31 -7.56 2.33
CA ILE A 259 -32.32 -7.88 3.77
C ILE A 259 -31.29 -9.00 4.00
N ILE A 260 -30.21 -8.68 4.75
CA ILE A 260 -29.13 -9.63 5.06
C ILE A 260 -29.25 -10.24 6.46
N GLY A 261 -30.18 -9.73 7.29
CA GLY A 261 -30.42 -10.24 8.63
C GLY A 261 -31.46 -9.43 9.38
N ASN A 262 -31.74 -9.85 10.60
CA ASN A 262 -32.62 -9.17 11.52
C ASN A 262 -31.94 -9.03 12.88
N PHE A 263 -32.28 -7.97 13.60
CA PHE A 263 -31.89 -7.80 14.99
C PHE A 263 -33.08 -7.35 15.82
N ASN A 264 -33.01 -7.57 17.13
CA ASN A 264 -34.07 -7.16 18.03
C ASN A 264 -33.92 -5.68 18.40
N SER A 265 -34.86 -4.84 17.97
CA SER A 265 -34.88 -3.40 18.29
C SER A 265 -35.12 -3.08 19.77
N GLU A 266 -35.53 -4.04 20.58
CA GLU A 266 -35.63 -3.92 22.04
C GLU A 266 -34.27 -4.11 22.75
N ASN A 267 -33.21 -4.49 22.03
CA ASN A 267 -31.87 -4.50 22.60
C ASN A 267 -31.53 -3.12 23.18
N ARG A 268 -30.96 -3.15 24.37
CA ARG A 268 -30.70 -1.94 25.17
C ARG A 268 -29.24 -1.55 25.12
N TYR A 269 -29.00 -0.26 25.24
CA TYR A 269 -27.68 0.32 25.33
C TYR A 269 -27.69 1.50 26.34
N MET A 270 -26.53 1.86 26.85
CA MET A 270 -26.36 3.00 27.74
C MET A 270 -26.02 4.25 26.91
N PRO A 271 -26.90 5.26 26.78
CA PRO A 271 -26.56 6.51 26.13
C PRO A 271 -25.46 7.25 26.88
N LEU A 272 -24.62 7.98 26.15
CA LEU A 272 -23.56 8.80 26.76
C LEU A 272 -24.14 9.83 27.74
N GLY A 273 -23.61 9.83 28.96
CA GLY A 273 -24.06 10.79 30.01
C GLY A 273 -25.45 10.53 30.60
N ALA A 274 -26.05 9.37 30.29
CA ALA A 274 -27.32 8.96 30.92
C ALA A 274 -27.06 7.97 32.05
N ASP A 275 -27.95 7.98 33.03
CA ASP A 275 -27.96 7.06 34.19
C ASP A 275 -28.83 5.79 33.91
N GLU A 276 -29.60 5.80 32.83
CA GLU A 276 -30.52 4.73 32.47
C GLU A 276 -30.27 4.24 31.03
N ASP A 277 -30.37 2.94 30.85
CA ASP A 277 -30.32 2.33 29.53
C ASP A 277 -31.61 2.54 28.73
N LYS A 278 -31.50 2.57 27.41
CA LYS A 278 -32.63 2.70 26.47
C LYS A 278 -32.56 1.60 25.42
N SER A 279 -33.74 1.18 24.90
CA SER A 279 -33.77 0.34 23.72
C SER A 279 -33.53 1.16 22.46
N LEU A 280 -33.06 0.48 21.40
CA LEU A 280 -32.94 1.11 20.08
C LEU A 280 -34.30 1.64 19.62
N LEU A 281 -35.38 0.89 19.85
CA LEU A 281 -36.74 1.32 19.50
C LEU A 281 -37.16 2.60 20.23
N GLN A 282 -36.83 2.76 21.52
CA GLN A 282 -37.09 3.96 22.28
C GLN A 282 -36.36 5.18 21.72
N THR A 283 -35.13 5.00 21.20
CA THR A 283 -34.32 6.09 20.66
C THR A 283 -34.70 6.46 19.24
N THR A 284 -34.91 5.46 18.36
CA THR A 284 -35.12 5.72 16.93
C THR A 284 -36.58 5.77 16.50
N GLY A 285 -37.46 5.25 17.33
CA GLY A 285 -38.85 5.04 16.94
C GLY A 285 -39.01 3.96 15.88
N ARG A 286 -40.17 3.94 15.23
CA ARG A 286 -40.41 3.06 14.08
C ARG A 286 -39.99 3.77 12.79
N GLY A 287 -39.25 3.08 11.96
CA GLY A 287 -38.81 3.60 10.66
C GLY A 287 -37.37 3.17 10.34
N PHE A 288 -36.80 3.86 9.36
CA PHE A 288 -35.40 3.63 8.96
C PHE A 288 -34.45 4.47 9.81
N TYR A 289 -33.32 3.91 10.17
CA TYR A 289 -32.21 4.60 10.85
C TYR A 289 -30.89 3.87 10.53
N VAL A 290 -29.78 4.53 10.78
CA VAL A 290 -28.43 3.94 10.62
C VAL A 290 -27.94 3.48 11.99
N LEU A 291 -27.54 2.22 12.11
CA LEU A 291 -26.91 1.65 13.29
C LEU A 291 -25.48 1.28 12.98
N GLY A 292 -24.52 1.88 13.67
CA GLY A 292 -23.10 1.54 13.56
C GLY A 292 -22.60 0.84 14.82
N LEU A 293 -21.97 -0.34 14.66
CA LEU A 293 -21.17 -0.98 15.71
C LEU A 293 -19.72 -0.59 15.45
N LEU A 294 -19.18 0.32 16.28
CA LEU A 294 -17.91 0.98 15.99
C LEU A 294 -16.79 0.50 16.92
N ASP A 295 -15.63 0.32 16.33
CA ASP A 295 -14.35 0.22 17.03
C ASP A 295 -13.47 1.40 16.58
N GLY A 296 -13.29 2.38 17.47
CA GLY A 296 -12.53 3.60 17.14
C GLY A 296 -11.06 3.38 16.78
N GLY A 297 -10.53 2.17 17.03
CA GLY A 297 -9.17 1.78 16.63
C GLY A 297 -9.06 1.15 15.24
N SER A 298 -10.17 0.69 14.67
CA SER A 298 -10.19 -0.11 13.47
C SER A 298 -10.27 0.71 12.18
N GLU A 299 -9.72 0.16 11.11
CA GLU A 299 -9.79 0.69 9.75
C GLU A 299 -11.23 0.76 9.23
N PRO A 300 -12.09 -0.28 9.37
CA PRO A 300 -13.46 -0.24 8.88
C PRO A 300 -14.27 0.94 9.45
N THR A 301 -14.08 1.28 10.74
CA THR A 301 -14.71 2.44 11.35
C THR A 301 -14.25 3.75 10.70
N THR A 302 -12.96 3.86 10.39
CA THR A 302 -12.42 5.06 9.74
C THR A 302 -13.00 5.25 8.35
N HIS A 303 -13.07 4.20 7.55
CA HIS A 303 -13.69 4.24 6.22
C HIS A 303 -15.19 4.60 6.30
N ALA A 304 -15.95 3.94 7.17
CA ALA A 304 -17.36 4.24 7.34
C ALA A 304 -17.62 5.71 7.70
N MET A 305 -16.78 6.30 8.57
CA MET A 305 -16.93 7.72 8.94
C MET A 305 -16.58 8.66 7.78
N GLN A 306 -15.61 8.32 6.96
CA GLN A 306 -15.27 9.09 5.75
C GLN A 306 -16.39 9.02 4.72
N ASP A 307 -16.96 7.85 4.47
CA ASP A 307 -18.07 7.66 3.53
C ASP A 307 -19.33 8.42 4.00
N ILE A 308 -19.63 8.38 5.29
CA ILE A 308 -20.71 9.17 5.88
C ILE A 308 -20.46 10.68 5.66
N ALA A 309 -19.23 11.15 5.86
CA ALA A 309 -18.89 12.56 5.67
C ALA A 309 -19.05 13.00 4.20
N LEU A 310 -18.73 12.14 3.23
CA LEU A 310 -18.90 12.42 1.80
C LEU A 310 -20.36 12.61 1.38
N VAL A 311 -21.29 11.90 2.02
CA VAL A 311 -22.73 11.95 1.70
C VAL A 311 -23.54 12.72 2.75
N LYS A 312 -22.87 13.49 3.61
CA LYS A 312 -23.49 14.22 4.73
C LYS A 312 -24.71 15.03 4.33
N ASP A 313 -24.62 15.83 3.26
CA ASP A 313 -25.71 16.67 2.79
C ASP A 313 -26.95 15.87 2.38
N GLN A 314 -26.76 14.65 1.88
CA GLN A 314 -27.84 13.75 1.52
C GLN A 314 -28.46 13.14 2.79
N LEU A 315 -27.64 12.79 3.77
CA LEU A 315 -28.08 12.24 5.05
C LEU A 315 -28.83 13.29 5.88
N ASP A 316 -28.35 14.54 5.90
CA ASP A 316 -29.04 15.65 6.55
C ASP A 316 -30.44 15.91 5.94
N LYS A 317 -30.54 15.82 4.60
CA LYS A 317 -31.86 15.92 3.91
C LYS A 317 -32.74 14.70 4.18
N TRP A 318 -32.18 13.53 4.37
CA TRP A 318 -32.93 12.33 4.72
C TRP A 318 -33.55 12.44 6.12
N GLY A 319 -32.92 13.17 7.05
CA GLY A 319 -33.44 13.55 8.34
C GLY A 319 -33.80 12.43 9.31
N ARG A 320 -33.13 11.26 9.18
CA ARG A 320 -33.29 10.10 10.07
C ARG A 320 -32.13 9.98 11.04
N GLY A 321 -32.35 9.24 12.13
CA GLY A 321 -31.37 9.12 13.20
C GLY A 321 -30.21 8.20 12.88
N PHE A 322 -29.09 8.52 13.51
CA PHE A 322 -27.90 7.67 13.59
C PHE A 322 -27.70 7.22 15.04
N VAL A 323 -27.38 5.94 15.24
CA VAL A 323 -27.00 5.39 16.54
C VAL A 323 -25.66 4.70 16.39
N PHE A 324 -24.63 5.22 17.04
CA PHE A 324 -23.32 4.61 17.07
C PHE A 324 -23.11 3.93 18.43
N LEU A 325 -22.82 2.63 18.38
CA LEU A 325 -22.61 1.81 19.55
C LEU A 325 -21.14 1.37 19.64
N PHE A 326 -20.57 1.46 20.83
CA PHE A 326 -19.25 0.99 21.18
C PHE A 326 -19.35 -0.18 22.14
N GLN A 327 -18.55 -1.23 21.94
CA GLN A 327 -18.52 -2.39 22.82
C GLN A 327 -18.03 -2.06 24.23
N ASN A 328 -17.13 -1.08 24.32
CA ASN A 328 -16.52 -0.66 25.58
C ASN A 328 -16.04 0.79 25.49
N GLU A 329 -15.63 1.30 26.65
CA GLU A 329 -15.17 2.68 26.83
C GLU A 329 -13.85 2.99 26.07
N GLU A 330 -13.00 1.99 25.87
CA GLU A 330 -11.74 2.16 25.14
C GLU A 330 -11.99 2.43 23.66
N HIS A 331 -12.90 1.66 23.03
CA HIS A 331 -13.31 1.90 21.64
C HIS A 331 -13.90 3.29 21.45
N ARG A 332 -14.72 3.75 22.39
CA ARG A 332 -15.28 5.11 22.38
C ARG A 332 -14.19 6.18 22.45
N LYS A 333 -13.27 6.08 23.42
CA LYS A 333 -12.15 7.02 23.58
C LYS A 333 -11.23 7.08 22.35
N ASN A 334 -10.98 5.95 21.72
CA ASN A 334 -10.19 5.89 20.50
C ASN A 334 -10.92 6.55 19.32
N PHE A 335 -12.24 6.41 19.23
CA PHE A 335 -13.06 7.10 18.25
C PHE A 335 -13.02 8.62 18.45
N GLU A 336 -13.20 9.10 19.67
CA GLU A 336 -13.16 10.54 20.01
C GLU A 336 -11.81 11.18 19.69
N LYS A 337 -10.69 10.46 19.94
CA LYS A 337 -9.35 10.95 19.61
C LYS A 337 -9.15 11.22 18.12
N LYS A 338 -9.83 10.49 17.23
CA LYS A 338 -9.71 10.66 15.78
C LYS A 338 -10.41 11.92 15.27
N ASN A 339 -11.29 12.53 16.08
CA ASN A 339 -11.98 13.78 15.80
C ASN A 339 -12.56 13.86 14.37
N PHE A 340 -13.39 12.89 14.02
CA PHE A 340 -14.03 12.84 12.70
C PHE A 340 -14.91 14.08 12.49
N LYS A 341 -14.62 14.84 11.42
CA LYS A 341 -15.38 16.02 11.02
C LYS A 341 -16.48 15.62 10.03
N GLY A 342 -17.59 16.36 10.05
CA GLY A 342 -18.64 16.19 9.06
C GLY A 342 -19.59 15.01 9.30
N LEU A 343 -19.67 14.49 10.52
CA LEU A 343 -20.72 13.54 10.89
C LEU A 343 -22.08 14.26 10.98
N PRO A 344 -23.20 13.58 10.60
CA PRO A 344 -24.56 14.13 10.67
C PRO A 344 -25.03 14.32 12.10
#